data_03202443d7e6fb063d46d003d01caf44
#
_entry.id   03202443d7e6fb063d46d003d01caf44
#
_cell.length_a   1.000
_cell.length_b   1.000
_cell.length_c   1.000
_cell.angle_alpha   90.00
_cell.angle_beta   90.00
_cell.angle_gamma   90.00
#
_symmetry.space_group_name_H-M   'P 1'
#
loop_
_entity.id
_entity.type
_entity.pdbx_description
1 polymer ?
#
loop_
_entity_poly.entity_id
_entity_poly.type
_entity_poly.pdbx_seq_one_letter_code
_entity_poly.pdbx_strand_id
1 'polypeptide(L)'
;MSGTHLVVGSGASAAMVALTLASRPDQHVTVLDLGGRLETERRAALQQLAGRDEASWDPVALGAVTAAPAPRGTRGVPQKRTYGSDYPFRDLGQTTGLRSRQPGTNLDVVSSAYGGFTNVWGAQAMPFSRSTFDGWPIAWQEMERHYRATLDEVSLAAEDDDLAGTFPLLNRRSRLPPLGPRAEAVLQRYDAHRERVRGLGLTVGRARLALRADACTRCGLCMTGCPHELIYSAAQTMDRVRRLPNVTYRDRLLVERIGQVGDQAVARCRDLATGERAEFRADRLFVGAGSVGTTRLVLGSSAAPPSRVEMAESRQFVVPFLSARAVEDPRRPGARDFTLNQFNVLVSFDEEDRDTSHVHCYPYNPAYLGALPAPLRHPAASRAATSVLRRLTVGFGYLPSWASPRITVTARRGRSGGLPELDLSAPDTHRPPMLGATLRRLVRAAPALDLWPLPTHVLLSGAGKSYHFGGTFPHRREGAAADGTSTDRWGRLPEWDRVHLVDGSVLPTIASTTFTLTVMANAHRIATEVLAGAGTGPVRPVVELTTECSR
;
A
#
# COMPACT_ATOMS: atom_id res chain seq x y z
N MET A 1 -8.86 30.39 13.74
CA MET A 1 -9.03 31.13 12.46
C MET A 1 -9.55 30.13 11.44
N SER A 2 -10.62 30.50 10.74
CA SER A 2 -11.17 29.69 9.64
C SER A 2 -10.10 29.51 8.57
N GLY A 3 -9.94 28.28 8.08
CA GLY A 3 -8.96 27.94 7.05
C GLY A 3 -9.59 27.15 5.91
N THR A 4 -9.04 27.31 4.72
CA THR A 4 -9.44 26.60 3.50
C THR A 4 -8.35 25.63 3.06
N HIS A 5 -8.73 24.41 2.67
CA HIS A 5 -7.78 23.36 2.34
C HIS A 5 -8.20 22.61 1.07
N LEU A 6 -7.24 22.37 0.18
CA LEU A 6 -7.40 21.42 -0.91
C LEU A 6 -6.72 20.10 -0.55
N VAL A 7 -7.34 18.99 -0.89
CA VAL A 7 -6.78 17.64 -0.75
C VAL A 7 -6.87 16.94 -2.10
N VAL A 8 -5.76 16.49 -2.64
CA VAL A 8 -5.71 15.75 -3.91
C VAL A 8 -5.71 14.26 -3.64
N GLY A 9 -6.72 13.57 -4.17
CA GLY A 9 -6.92 12.13 -4.03
C GLY A 9 -7.87 11.73 -2.91
N SER A 10 -8.23 10.45 -2.87
CA SER A 10 -9.09 9.82 -1.86
C SER A 10 -8.47 8.54 -1.28
N GLY A 11 -7.21 8.25 -1.61
CA GLY A 11 -6.46 7.10 -1.09
C GLY A 11 -6.13 7.24 0.40
N ALA A 12 -5.39 6.27 0.94
CA ALA A 12 -5.10 6.13 2.37
C ALA A 12 -4.61 7.43 3.04
N SER A 13 -3.61 8.11 2.48
CA SER A 13 -3.06 9.35 3.03
C SER A 13 -4.04 10.52 2.91
N ALA A 14 -4.63 10.71 1.72
CA ALA A 14 -5.56 11.80 1.47
C ALA A 14 -6.81 11.68 2.37
N ALA A 15 -7.34 10.48 2.58
CA ALA A 15 -8.46 10.22 3.48
C ALA A 15 -8.13 10.60 4.93
N MET A 16 -6.92 10.26 5.41
CA MET A 16 -6.48 10.65 6.76
C MET A 16 -6.31 12.16 6.91
N VAL A 17 -5.76 12.84 5.90
CA VAL A 17 -5.69 14.31 5.90
C VAL A 17 -7.07 14.92 5.93
N ALA A 18 -7.96 14.50 5.03
CA ALA A 18 -9.32 15.04 4.95
C ALA A 18 -10.11 14.82 6.26
N LEU A 19 -9.98 13.62 6.87
CA LEU A 19 -10.58 13.31 8.16
C LEU A 19 -10.04 14.24 9.26
N THR A 20 -8.71 14.43 9.32
CA THR A 20 -8.04 15.24 10.33
C THR A 20 -8.46 16.70 10.22
N LEU A 21 -8.43 17.27 9.02
CA LEU A 21 -8.81 18.66 8.77
C LEU A 21 -10.30 18.88 9.07
N ALA A 22 -11.16 18.00 8.56
CA ALA A 22 -12.61 18.12 8.69
C ALA A 22 -13.13 17.88 10.13
N SER A 23 -12.31 17.33 11.02
CA SER A 23 -12.64 17.21 12.45
C SER A 23 -12.81 18.57 13.14
N ARG A 24 -12.34 19.64 12.54
CA ARG A 24 -12.51 21.02 13.01
C ARG A 24 -13.57 21.75 12.17
N PRO A 25 -14.70 22.17 12.73
CA PRO A 25 -15.78 22.83 11.98
C PRO A 25 -15.40 24.13 11.30
N ASP A 26 -14.37 24.83 11.81
CA ASP A 26 -13.83 26.08 11.26
C ASP A 26 -12.86 25.86 10.08
N GLN A 27 -12.60 24.62 9.69
CA GLN A 27 -11.74 24.28 8.55
C GLN A 27 -12.60 23.76 7.38
N HIS A 28 -12.49 24.39 6.21
CA HIS A 28 -13.19 23.99 5.00
C HIS A 28 -12.28 23.14 4.10
N VAL A 29 -12.72 21.95 3.75
CA VAL A 29 -11.92 20.99 2.98
C VAL A 29 -12.58 20.73 1.63
N THR A 30 -11.84 20.97 0.55
CA THR A 30 -12.24 20.54 -0.81
C THR A 30 -11.35 19.40 -1.26
N VAL A 31 -11.94 18.24 -1.50
CA VAL A 31 -11.25 17.06 -2.02
C VAL A 31 -11.41 17.01 -3.55
N LEU A 32 -10.28 16.92 -4.26
CA LEU A 32 -10.20 16.82 -5.72
C LEU A 32 -9.75 15.40 -6.07
N ASP A 33 -10.59 14.64 -6.72
CA ASP A 33 -10.34 13.21 -6.96
C ASP A 33 -10.76 12.75 -8.36
N LEU A 34 -10.11 11.69 -8.85
CA LEU A 34 -10.54 10.99 -10.07
C LEU A 34 -11.83 10.21 -9.84
N GLY A 35 -11.99 9.63 -8.65
CA GLY A 35 -13.24 9.06 -8.19
C GLY A 35 -13.69 7.78 -8.89
N GLY A 36 -12.77 7.01 -9.48
CA GLY A 36 -13.08 5.75 -10.17
C GLY A 36 -13.81 4.76 -9.28
N ARG A 37 -14.88 4.15 -9.77
CA ARG A 37 -15.73 3.25 -8.97
C ARG A 37 -15.91 1.90 -9.63
N LEU A 38 -16.29 0.91 -8.81
CA LEU A 38 -16.75 -0.39 -9.27
C LEU A 38 -17.95 -0.23 -10.21
N GLU A 39 -18.02 -1.04 -11.26
CA GLU A 39 -19.10 -1.06 -12.24
C GLU A 39 -20.46 -1.26 -11.55
N THR A 40 -21.50 -0.62 -12.11
CA THR A 40 -22.86 -0.62 -11.51
C THR A 40 -23.40 -2.03 -11.33
N GLU A 41 -23.22 -2.92 -12.32
CA GLU A 41 -23.70 -4.31 -12.28
C GLU A 41 -23.00 -5.10 -11.18
N ARG A 42 -21.67 -4.95 -11.04
CA ARG A 42 -20.88 -5.63 -9.99
C ARG A 42 -21.22 -5.09 -8.60
N ARG A 43 -21.50 -3.80 -8.49
CA ARG A 43 -21.96 -3.19 -7.25
C ARG A 43 -23.32 -3.73 -6.83
N ALA A 44 -24.26 -3.86 -7.78
CA ALA A 44 -25.57 -4.44 -7.54
C ALA A 44 -25.44 -5.92 -7.09
N ALA A 45 -24.60 -6.69 -7.76
CA ALA A 45 -24.31 -8.06 -7.35
C ALA A 45 -23.70 -8.12 -5.93
N LEU A 46 -22.75 -7.25 -5.61
CA LEU A 46 -22.17 -7.16 -4.27
C LEU A 46 -23.22 -6.86 -3.19
N GLN A 47 -24.15 -5.94 -3.47
CA GLN A 47 -25.25 -5.61 -2.55
C GLN A 47 -26.21 -6.79 -2.31
N GLN A 48 -26.38 -7.70 -3.28
CA GLN A 48 -27.16 -8.91 -3.11
C GLN A 48 -26.49 -9.94 -2.20
N LEU A 49 -25.15 -9.92 -2.10
CA LEU A 49 -24.38 -10.83 -1.22
C LEU A 49 -24.16 -10.23 0.18
N ALA A 50 -24.08 -8.91 0.27
CA ALA A 50 -23.75 -8.22 1.50
C ALA A 50 -24.75 -8.50 2.62
N GLY A 51 -24.25 -8.82 3.83
CA GLY A 51 -25.09 -9.04 5.02
C GLY A 51 -25.94 -10.29 5.02
N ARG A 52 -25.81 -11.17 4.00
CA ARG A 52 -26.55 -12.43 3.90
C ARG A 52 -25.68 -13.63 4.27
N ASP A 53 -26.31 -14.70 4.72
CA ASP A 53 -25.66 -16.01 4.88
C ASP A 53 -25.22 -16.55 3.51
N GLU A 54 -24.01 -17.10 3.44
CA GLU A 54 -23.42 -17.61 2.19
C GLU A 54 -24.23 -18.72 1.54
N ALA A 55 -24.98 -19.52 2.34
CA ALA A 55 -25.86 -20.57 1.81
C ALA A 55 -27.04 -20.00 1.01
N SER A 56 -27.36 -18.72 1.23
CA SER A 56 -28.44 -18.01 0.53
C SER A 56 -27.94 -17.14 -0.64
N TRP A 57 -26.65 -17.16 -0.93
CA TRP A 57 -26.10 -16.34 -2.00
C TRP A 57 -26.57 -16.78 -3.37
N ASP A 58 -27.01 -15.82 -4.18
CA ASP A 58 -27.31 -16.08 -5.58
C ASP A 58 -26.03 -16.44 -6.35
N PRO A 59 -25.98 -17.62 -7.02
CA PRO A 59 -24.82 -18.06 -7.79
C PRO A 59 -24.42 -17.08 -8.92
N VAL A 60 -25.38 -16.38 -9.52
CA VAL A 60 -25.11 -15.40 -10.58
C VAL A 60 -24.41 -14.18 -10.00
N ALA A 61 -24.90 -13.65 -8.88
CA ALA A 61 -24.27 -12.52 -8.18
C ALA A 61 -22.87 -12.92 -7.67
N LEU A 62 -22.71 -14.11 -7.10
CA LEU A 62 -21.41 -14.64 -6.66
C LEU A 62 -20.44 -14.77 -7.85
N GLY A 63 -20.92 -15.34 -8.97
CA GLY A 63 -20.14 -15.44 -10.19
C GLY A 63 -19.67 -14.08 -10.71
N ALA A 64 -20.54 -13.07 -10.71
CA ALA A 64 -20.22 -11.72 -11.17
C ALA A 64 -19.08 -11.07 -10.37
N VAL A 65 -18.99 -11.28 -9.05
CA VAL A 65 -17.96 -10.68 -8.19
C VAL A 65 -16.70 -11.55 -8.05
N THR A 66 -16.76 -12.84 -8.38
CA THR A 66 -15.60 -13.75 -8.30
C THR A 66 -14.96 -14.03 -9.65
N ALA A 67 -15.69 -13.85 -10.77
CA ALA A 67 -15.16 -14.07 -12.11
C ALA A 67 -13.92 -13.21 -12.36
N ALA A 68 -12.77 -13.85 -12.46
CA ALA A 68 -11.55 -13.19 -12.89
C ALA A 68 -11.55 -13.15 -14.43
N PRO A 69 -11.48 -11.97 -15.07
CA PRO A 69 -11.13 -11.91 -16.49
C PRO A 69 -9.76 -12.57 -16.69
N ALA A 70 -9.55 -13.14 -17.89
CA ALA A 70 -8.30 -13.80 -18.23
C ALA A 70 -7.08 -12.92 -17.88
N PRO A 71 -6.00 -13.47 -17.27
CA PRO A 71 -4.83 -12.71 -16.93
C PRO A 71 -4.24 -12.09 -18.22
N ARG A 72 -4.14 -10.78 -18.27
CA ARG A 72 -3.37 -10.10 -19.32
C ARG A 72 -1.91 -10.52 -19.12
N GLY A 73 -1.31 -11.14 -20.14
CA GLY A 73 -0.05 -11.86 -20.17
C GLY A 73 1.17 -11.19 -19.52
N THR A 74 1.18 -11.12 -18.20
CA THR A 74 2.35 -10.72 -17.41
C THR A 74 3.01 -11.96 -16.83
N ARG A 75 4.27 -12.21 -17.18
CA ARG A 75 5.11 -13.15 -16.44
C ARG A 75 5.22 -12.68 -14.99
N GLY A 76 4.88 -13.51 -14.03
CA GLY A 76 5.05 -13.20 -12.60
C GLY A 76 3.77 -13.32 -11.77
N VAL A 77 3.73 -12.63 -10.63
CA VAL A 77 2.57 -12.61 -9.73
C VAL A 77 1.37 -11.96 -10.42
N PRO A 78 0.20 -12.63 -10.50
CA PRO A 78 -0.99 -12.06 -11.13
C PRO A 78 -1.40 -10.74 -10.47
N GLN A 79 -1.98 -9.82 -11.25
CA GLN A 79 -2.59 -8.62 -10.71
C GLN A 79 -3.79 -9.00 -9.84
N LYS A 80 -3.83 -8.50 -8.61
CA LYS A 80 -4.98 -8.68 -7.72
C LYS A 80 -6.19 -7.93 -8.31
N ARG A 81 -7.35 -8.58 -8.26
CA ARG A 81 -8.62 -7.98 -8.66
C ARG A 81 -9.53 -7.85 -7.44
N THR A 82 -10.43 -6.90 -7.50
CA THR A 82 -11.43 -6.68 -6.46
C THR A 82 -12.81 -6.81 -7.07
N TYR A 83 -13.62 -7.67 -6.51
CA TYR A 83 -14.97 -7.99 -6.98
C TYR A 83 -15.00 -8.36 -8.48
N GLY A 84 -14.01 -9.14 -8.93
CA GLY A 84 -13.86 -9.52 -10.33
C GLY A 84 -13.45 -8.39 -11.28
N SER A 85 -13.23 -7.20 -10.79
CA SER A 85 -12.92 -5.99 -11.56
C SER A 85 -11.45 -5.56 -11.42
N ASP A 86 -10.96 -4.85 -12.44
CA ASP A 86 -9.66 -4.17 -12.44
C ASP A 86 -9.81 -2.66 -12.14
N TYR A 87 -10.98 -2.19 -11.71
CA TYR A 87 -11.26 -0.76 -11.53
C TYR A 87 -10.21 0.00 -10.71
N PRO A 88 -9.52 -0.60 -9.70
CA PRO A 88 -8.47 0.12 -8.98
C PRO A 88 -7.24 0.44 -9.82
N PHE A 89 -7.06 -0.25 -10.94
CA PHE A 89 -5.93 -0.09 -11.87
C PHE A 89 -6.34 0.55 -13.20
N ARG A 90 -7.61 0.92 -13.35
CA ARG A 90 -8.14 1.49 -14.59
C ARG A 90 -7.60 2.89 -14.79
N ASP A 91 -7.08 3.14 -15.99
CA ASP A 91 -6.59 4.47 -16.37
C ASP A 91 -7.76 5.42 -16.65
N LEU A 92 -7.79 6.52 -15.91
CA LEU A 92 -8.65 7.67 -16.17
C LEU A 92 -7.83 8.90 -16.59
N GLY A 93 -6.68 8.67 -17.27
CA GLY A 93 -5.78 9.70 -17.76
C GLY A 93 -4.51 9.90 -16.92
N GLN A 94 -4.43 9.29 -15.72
CA GLN A 94 -3.27 9.45 -14.84
C GLN A 94 -2.11 8.51 -15.17
N THR A 95 -2.35 7.36 -15.81
CA THR A 95 -1.30 6.42 -16.22
C THR A 95 -0.88 6.59 -17.66
N THR A 96 -1.64 7.32 -18.47
CA THR A 96 -1.24 7.69 -19.84
C THR A 96 0.11 8.39 -19.82
N GLY A 97 1.11 7.81 -20.54
CA GLY A 97 2.49 8.31 -20.54
C GLY A 97 3.40 7.74 -19.44
N LEU A 98 2.96 6.76 -18.65
CA LEU A 98 3.88 5.92 -17.88
C LEU A 98 4.52 4.89 -18.81
N ARG A 99 5.84 4.80 -18.78
CA ARG A 99 6.62 3.92 -19.66
C ARG A 99 7.73 3.21 -18.89
N SER A 100 8.17 2.08 -19.40
CA SER A 100 9.43 1.45 -19.04
C SER A 100 10.00 0.72 -20.23
N ARG A 101 11.32 0.78 -20.36
CA ARG A 101 12.06 -0.01 -21.36
C ARG A 101 12.46 -1.39 -20.83
N GLN A 102 12.29 -1.62 -19.52
CA GLN A 102 12.69 -2.86 -18.87
C GLN A 102 11.53 -3.85 -18.82
N PRO A 103 11.71 -5.06 -19.37
CA PRO A 103 10.72 -6.12 -19.26
C PRO A 103 10.41 -6.44 -17.80
N GLY A 104 9.13 -6.62 -17.47
CA GLY A 104 8.69 -6.99 -16.11
C GLY A 104 8.51 -5.83 -15.14
N THR A 105 8.83 -4.58 -15.50
CA THR A 105 8.46 -3.41 -14.70
C THR A 105 6.94 -3.28 -14.66
N ASN A 106 6.41 -3.10 -13.45
CA ASN A 106 4.97 -2.85 -13.27
C ASN A 106 4.66 -1.38 -13.56
N LEU A 107 3.74 -1.12 -14.46
CA LEU A 107 3.23 0.22 -14.77
C LEU A 107 1.86 0.51 -14.14
N ASP A 108 1.22 -0.49 -13.51
CA ASP A 108 -0.02 -0.32 -12.76
C ASP A 108 0.29 0.23 -11.35
N VAL A 109 1.03 1.33 -11.29
CA VAL A 109 1.57 1.91 -10.04
C VAL A 109 0.80 3.13 -9.54
N VAL A 110 -0.29 3.49 -10.23
CA VAL A 110 -1.21 4.57 -9.86
C VAL A 110 -2.64 4.04 -9.86
N SER A 111 -3.44 4.44 -8.88
CA SER A 111 -4.86 4.10 -8.81
C SER A 111 -5.73 5.34 -9.00
N SER A 112 -6.72 5.22 -9.88
CA SER A 112 -7.77 6.23 -10.06
C SER A 112 -9.00 5.95 -9.21
N ALA A 113 -9.01 4.85 -8.46
CA ALA A 113 -10.17 4.46 -7.70
C ALA A 113 -10.40 5.35 -6.50
N TYR A 114 -11.65 5.65 -6.23
CA TYR A 114 -12.11 6.19 -4.95
C TYR A 114 -11.67 5.26 -3.81
N GLY A 115 -10.83 5.75 -2.90
CA GLY A 115 -10.16 4.95 -1.88
C GLY A 115 -8.79 4.38 -2.29
N GLY A 116 -8.36 4.58 -3.52
CA GLY A 116 -7.02 4.19 -4.01
C GLY A 116 -6.74 2.70 -3.90
N PHE A 117 -5.48 2.33 -3.68
CA PHE A 117 -5.04 0.94 -3.55
C PHE A 117 -5.51 0.22 -2.29
N THR A 118 -6.16 0.91 -1.33
CA THR A 118 -6.80 0.22 -0.20
C THR A 118 -7.98 -0.65 -0.61
N ASN A 119 -8.46 -0.54 -1.84
CA ASN A 119 -9.46 -1.43 -2.41
C ASN A 119 -8.91 -2.83 -2.77
N VAL A 120 -7.57 -2.98 -2.88
CA VAL A 120 -6.91 -4.22 -3.32
C VAL A 120 -5.77 -4.66 -2.40
N TRP A 121 -5.58 -4.03 -1.26
CA TRP A 121 -4.48 -4.37 -0.35
C TRP A 121 -4.73 -5.65 0.45
N GLY A 122 -3.69 -6.14 1.11
CA GLY A 122 -3.75 -7.31 1.99
C GLY A 122 -4.24 -7.01 3.40
N ALA A 123 -4.66 -5.77 3.68
CA ALA A 123 -5.13 -5.27 4.98
C ALA A 123 -4.11 -5.37 6.13
N GLN A 124 -2.85 -5.74 5.87
CA GLN A 124 -1.85 -5.85 6.91
C GLN A 124 -1.53 -4.46 7.49
N ALA A 125 -1.77 -4.28 8.78
CA ALA A 125 -1.63 -3.02 9.50
C ALA A 125 -0.59 -3.17 10.63
N MET A 126 0.67 -2.90 10.30
CA MET A 126 1.80 -2.90 11.24
C MET A 126 2.51 -1.55 11.19
N PRO A 127 2.89 -0.97 12.35
CA PRO A 127 3.82 0.15 12.35
C PRO A 127 5.19 -0.30 11.82
N PHE A 128 6.01 0.62 11.35
CA PHE A 128 7.42 0.31 11.15
C PHE A 128 8.10 0.03 12.49
N SER A 129 9.16 -0.76 12.51
CA SER A 129 9.97 -0.96 13.70
C SER A 129 10.57 0.37 14.19
N ARG A 130 10.87 0.45 15.49
CA ARG A 130 11.48 1.65 16.08
C ARG A 130 12.80 2.00 15.39
N SER A 131 13.62 1.00 15.12
CA SER A 131 14.92 1.14 14.44
C SER A 131 14.83 1.72 13.02
N THR A 132 13.70 1.58 12.33
CA THR A 132 13.49 2.20 11.01
C THR A 132 13.56 3.74 11.09
N PHE A 133 13.22 4.33 12.23
CA PHE A 133 13.19 5.79 12.43
C PHE A 133 14.55 6.39 12.79
N ASP A 134 15.59 5.60 13.05
CA ASP A 134 16.94 6.10 13.41
C ASP A 134 17.53 7.03 12.32
N GLY A 135 17.12 6.85 11.08
CA GLY A 135 17.53 7.69 9.95
C GLY A 135 16.54 8.77 9.53
N TRP A 136 15.38 8.87 10.20
CA TRP A 136 14.32 9.81 9.84
C TRP A 136 14.45 11.14 10.60
N PRO A 137 13.92 12.26 10.06
CA PRO A 137 13.83 13.54 10.78
C PRO A 137 12.69 13.58 11.81
N ILE A 138 11.99 12.47 11.98
CA ILE A 138 10.82 12.31 12.83
C ILE A 138 11.09 11.11 13.74
N ALA A 139 11.01 11.31 15.06
CA ALA A 139 11.27 10.23 16.01
C ALA A 139 10.09 9.24 16.10
N TRP A 140 10.37 7.99 16.44
CA TRP A 140 9.34 6.98 16.69
C TRP A 140 8.30 7.45 17.70
N GLN A 141 8.74 8.05 18.82
CA GLN A 141 7.87 8.53 19.90
C GLN A 141 6.86 9.58 19.39
N GLU A 142 7.26 10.39 18.43
CA GLU A 142 6.38 11.35 17.79
C GLU A 142 5.36 10.63 16.89
N MET A 143 5.80 9.64 16.12
CA MET A 143 4.92 8.86 15.25
C MET A 143 3.92 7.99 16.00
N GLU A 144 4.22 7.55 17.22
CA GLU A 144 3.38 6.62 17.98
C GLU A 144 1.95 7.13 18.16
N ARG A 145 1.77 8.40 18.52
CA ARG A 145 0.42 9.00 18.69
C ARG A 145 -0.38 8.99 17.38
N HIS A 146 0.30 9.16 16.24
CA HIS A 146 -0.33 9.18 14.93
C HIS A 146 -0.63 7.76 14.42
N TYR A 147 0.19 6.78 14.78
CA TYR A 147 -0.16 5.38 14.60
C TYR A 147 -1.41 5.00 15.39
N ARG A 148 -1.54 5.45 16.65
CA ARG A 148 -2.73 5.20 17.47
C ARG A 148 -3.98 5.79 16.81
N ALA A 149 -3.95 7.06 16.41
CA ALA A 149 -5.08 7.70 15.74
C ALA A 149 -5.47 6.97 14.44
N THR A 150 -4.48 6.49 13.67
CA THR A 150 -4.74 5.73 12.45
C THR A 150 -5.32 4.35 12.75
N LEU A 151 -4.85 3.67 13.80
CA LEU A 151 -5.35 2.36 14.19
C LEU A 151 -6.79 2.42 14.73
N ASP A 152 -7.19 3.53 15.36
CA ASP A 152 -8.59 3.77 15.74
C ASP A 152 -9.49 3.88 14.50
N GLU A 153 -8.98 4.47 13.42
CA GLU A 153 -9.71 4.59 12.16
C GLU A 153 -9.86 3.26 11.41
N VAL A 154 -8.81 2.43 11.37
CA VAL A 154 -8.79 1.23 10.51
C VAL A 154 -9.33 -0.04 11.17
N SER A 155 -9.69 -0.02 12.44
CA SER A 155 -10.20 -1.19 13.19
C SER A 155 -9.23 -2.38 13.20
N LEU A 156 -8.20 -2.33 14.03
CA LEU A 156 -7.17 -3.37 14.09
C LEU A 156 -7.73 -4.70 14.65
N ALA A 157 -7.54 -5.79 13.92
CA ALA A 157 -7.65 -7.16 14.40
C ALA A 157 -6.25 -7.76 14.59
N ALA A 158 -5.91 -8.16 15.81
CA ALA A 158 -4.59 -8.68 16.16
C ALA A 158 -4.62 -9.46 17.49
N GLU A 159 -3.57 -10.22 17.74
CA GLU A 159 -3.34 -10.93 19.00
C GLU A 159 -1.91 -10.62 19.51
N ASP A 160 -1.70 -10.70 20.84
CA ASP A 160 -0.37 -10.59 21.43
C ASP A 160 0.45 -11.82 21.10
N ASP A 161 1.65 -11.59 20.57
CA ASP A 161 2.61 -12.61 20.19
C ASP A 161 4.04 -12.03 20.14
N ASP A 162 5.01 -12.86 19.80
CA ASP A 162 6.42 -12.48 19.77
C ASP A 162 6.75 -11.35 18.78
N LEU A 163 5.89 -11.10 17.77
CA LEU A 163 6.06 -9.98 16.86
C LEU A 163 5.84 -8.61 17.53
N ALA A 164 5.25 -8.58 18.74
CA ALA A 164 5.01 -7.33 19.46
C ALA A 164 6.32 -6.62 19.85
N GLY A 165 7.42 -7.35 19.97
CA GLY A 165 8.75 -6.77 20.20
C GLY A 165 9.20 -5.83 19.10
N THR A 166 9.00 -6.23 17.85
CA THR A 166 9.36 -5.42 16.65
C THR A 166 8.22 -4.50 16.22
N PHE A 167 7.00 -5.02 16.23
CA PHE A 167 5.79 -4.32 15.78
C PHE A 167 4.81 -4.17 16.97
N PRO A 168 4.90 -3.11 17.78
CA PRO A 168 4.08 -2.97 18.96
C PRO A 168 2.59 -2.87 18.65
N LEU A 169 1.77 -3.45 19.52
CA LEU A 169 0.31 -3.35 19.46
C LEU A 169 -0.13 -2.11 20.25
N LEU A 170 -0.49 -1.06 19.55
CA LEU A 170 -0.66 0.28 20.13
C LEU A 170 -2.07 0.58 20.64
N ASN A 171 -3.10 -0.10 20.09
CA ASN A 171 -4.50 0.22 20.36
C ASN A 171 -5.31 -1.00 20.78
N ARG A 172 -6.57 -0.74 21.15
CA ARG A 172 -7.58 -1.78 21.23
C ARG A 172 -7.67 -2.53 19.92
N ARG A 173 -7.85 -3.84 20.01
CA ARG A 173 -7.91 -4.74 18.87
C ARG A 173 -9.03 -5.74 19.04
N SER A 174 -9.68 -6.09 17.96
CA SER A 174 -10.57 -7.24 17.90
C SER A 174 -9.75 -8.53 17.78
N ARG A 175 -10.36 -9.64 18.16
CA ARG A 175 -9.77 -10.97 17.99
C ARG A 175 -9.75 -11.33 16.52
N LEU A 176 -8.65 -11.92 16.05
CA LEU A 176 -8.55 -12.43 14.69
C LEU A 176 -9.52 -13.59 14.45
N PRO A 177 -9.98 -13.80 13.20
CA PRO A 177 -10.69 -15.01 12.85
C PRO A 177 -9.86 -16.25 13.18
N PRO A 178 -10.49 -17.42 13.48
CA PRO A 178 -9.78 -18.68 13.68
C PRO A 178 -8.82 -18.97 12.52
N LEU A 179 -7.69 -19.57 12.86
CA LEU A 179 -6.71 -20.01 11.87
C LEU A 179 -7.25 -21.16 11.02
N GLY A 180 -6.80 -21.23 9.78
CA GLY A 180 -6.90 -22.46 9.03
C GLY A 180 -5.95 -23.53 9.59
N PRO A 181 -6.25 -24.83 9.39
CA PRO A 181 -5.50 -25.94 10.00
C PRO A 181 -3.99 -25.91 9.74
N ARG A 182 -3.57 -25.38 8.58
CA ARG A 182 -2.15 -25.25 8.24
C ARG A 182 -1.44 -24.20 9.08
N ALA A 183 -2.02 -23.03 9.19
CA ALA A 183 -1.44 -21.94 9.98
C ALA A 183 -1.39 -22.28 11.47
N GLU A 184 -2.45 -22.92 11.96
CA GLU A 184 -2.51 -23.44 13.33
C GLU A 184 -1.38 -24.43 13.62
N ALA A 185 -1.18 -25.42 12.75
CA ALA A 185 -0.10 -26.39 12.89
C ALA A 185 1.29 -25.75 12.90
N VAL A 186 1.53 -24.73 12.08
CA VAL A 186 2.82 -24.00 12.06
C VAL A 186 3.03 -23.23 13.36
N LEU A 187 2.01 -22.52 13.88
CA LEU A 187 2.13 -21.76 15.12
C LEU A 187 2.31 -22.67 16.34
N GLN A 188 1.59 -23.79 16.42
CA GLN A 188 1.80 -24.79 17.48
C GLN A 188 3.24 -25.34 17.47
N ARG A 189 3.81 -25.56 16.29
CA ARG A 189 5.21 -26.00 16.18
C ARG A 189 6.19 -24.88 16.54
N TYR A 190 5.88 -23.63 16.18
CA TYR A 190 6.68 -22.49 16.61
C TYR A 190 6.70 -22.41 18.14
N ASP A 191 5.56 -22.50 18.80
CA ASP A 191 5.47 -22.48 20.26
C ASP A 191 6.29 -23.60 20.92
N ALA A 192 6.24 -24.81 20.34
CA ALA A 192 7.01 -25.96 20.83
C ALA A 192 8.53 -25.84 20.59
N HIS A 193 8.97 -25.01 19.62
CA HIS A 193 10.38 -24.87 19.24
C HIS A 193 10.85 -23.41 19.25
N ARG A 194 10.18 -22.55 20.00
CA ARG A 194 10.33 -21.10 20.02
C ARG A 194 11.78 -20.63 20.14
N GLU A 195 12.48 -21.10 21.17
CA GLU A 195 13.88 -20.72 21.44
C GLU A 195 14.80 -21.08 20.27
N ARG A 196 14.65 -22.29 19.74
CA ARG A 196 15.44 -22.76 18.60
C ARG A 196 15.19 -21.89 17.36
N VAL A 197 13.93 -21.56 17.07
CA VAL A 197 13.56 -20.74 15.90
C VAL A 197 14.05 -19.31 16.07
N ARG A 198 13.88 -18.73 17.27
CA ARG A 198 14.42 -17.40 17.59
C ARG A 198 15.95 -17.35 17.54
N GLY A 199 16.63 -18.39 18.00
CA GLY A 199 18.08 -18.50 17.89
C GLY A 199 18.61 -18.56 16.44
N LEU A 200 17.74 -18.84 15.46
CA LEU A 200 18.02 -18.73 14.03
C LEU A 200 17.71 -17.33 13.48
N GLY A 201 17.27 -16.39 14.32
CA GLY A 201 16.85 -15.04 13.93
C GLY A 201 15.47 -15.01 13.26
N LEU A 202 14.57 -15.93 13.61
CA LEU A 202 13.19 -15.92 13.11
C LEU A 202 12.19 -15.71 14.25
N THR A 203 11.23 -14.83 14.02
CA THR A 203 10.07 -14.63 14.89
C THR A 203 8.81 -14.92 14.09
N VAL A 204 7.94 -15.76 14.63
CA VAL A 204 6.66 -16.12 13.98
C VAL A 204 5.51 -15.65 14.84
N GLY A 205 4.49 -15.08 14.21
CA GLY A 205 3.29 -14.62 14.93
C GLY A 205 2.10 -14.45 13.99
N ARG A 206 0.95 -14.13 14.59
CA ARG A 206 -0.31 -13.93 13.89
C ARG A 206 -0.28 -12.70 12.97
N ALA A 207 -1.15 -12.68 12.00
CA ALA A 207 -1.40 -11.49 11.19
C ALA A 207 -1.89 -10.31 12.06
N ARG A 208 -1.77 -9.09 11.54
CA ARG A 208 -2.31 -7.85 12.11
C ARG A 208 -3.03 -7.11 11.00
N LEU A 209 -4.35 -7.06 11.10
CA LEU A 209 -5.18 -6.72 9.95
C LEU A 209 -6.09 -5.53 10.26
N ALA A 210 -6.21 -4.63 9.29
CA ALA A 210 -7.25 -3.61 9.27
C ALA A 210 -8.60 -4.26 8.89
N LEU A 211 -9.23 -4.90 9.86
CA LEU A 211 -10.38 -5.79 9.67
C LEU A 211 -11.35 -5.70 10.86
N ARG A 212 -12.62 -5.52 10.59
CA ARG A 212 -13.70 -5.71 11.58
C ARG A 212 -13.97 -7.22 11.73
N ALA A 213 -13.08 -7.90 12.47
CA ALA A 213 -13.02 -9.35 12.50
C ALA A 213 -14.21 -10.02 13.20
N ASP A 214 -14.85 -9.35 14.17
CA ASP A 214 -15.97 -9.88 14.94
C ASP A 214 -17.20 -10.23 14.08
N ALA A 215 -17.34 -9.56 12.92
CA ALA A 215 -18.40 -9.83 11.96
C ALA A 215 -17.98 -10.78 10.82
N CYS A 216 -16.78 -11.38 10.88
CA CYS A 216 -16.25 -12.20 9.79
C CYS A 216 -16.90 -13.58 9.76
N THR A 217 -17.59 -13.90 8.68
CA THR A 217 -18.24 -15.22 8.44
C THR A 217 -17.29 -16.27 7.88
N ARG A 218 -16.05 -15.89 7.51
CA ARG A 218 -15.04 -16.76 6.88
C ARG A 218 -15.48 -17.30 5.52
N CYS A 219 -16.16 -16.52 4.74
CA CYS A 219 -16.70 -16.88 3.43
C CYS A 219 -15.64 -17.25 2.36
N GLY A 220 -14.34 -17.09 2.64
CA GLY A 220 -13.25 -17.45 1.71
C GLY A 220 -12.97 -16.42 0.61
N LEU A 221 -13.70 -15.31 0.52
CA LEU A 221 -13.60 -14.35 -0.59
C LEU A 221 -12.62 -13.19 -0.35
N CYS A 222 -11.86 -13.21 0.75
CA CYS A 222 -11.00 -12.06 1.14
C CYS A 222 -10.04 -11.60 0.02
N MET A 223 -9.53 -12.53 -0.78
CA MET A 223 -8.59 -12.21 -1.88
C MET A 223 -9.29 -11.63 -3.12
N THR A 224 -10.60 -11.79 -3.23
CA THR A 224 -11.41 -11.21 -4.32
C THR A 224 -12.17 -9.95 -3.89
N GLY A 225 -12.11 -9.60 -2.62
CA GLY A 225 -12.85 -8.52 -1.98
C GLY A 225 -13.88 -9.06 -0.98
N CYS A 226 -14.07 -8.36 0.13
CA CYS A 226 -15.01 -8.77 1.18
C CYS A 226 -16.44 -8.31 0.85
N PRO A 227 -17.41 -9.22 0.58
CA PRO A 227 -18.78 -8.83 0.30
C PRO A 227 -19.44 -8.06 1.45
N HIS A 228 -18.99 -8.30 2.68
CA HIS A 228 -19.49 -7.65 3.89
C HIS A 228 -18.77 -6.34 4.24
N GLU A 229 -17.84 -5.87 3.38
CA GLU A 229 -17.04 -4.65 3.57
C GLU A 229 -16.30 -4.57 4.91
N LEU A 230 -15.87 -5.72 5.45
CA LEU A 230 -15.17 -5.78 6.75
C LEU A 230 -13.69 -5.41 6.66
N ILE A 231 -13.08 -5.61 5.49
CA ILE A 231 -11.71 -5.18 5.21
C ILE A 231 -11.73 -3.65 5.03
N TYR A 232 -10.90 -2.95 5.79
CA TYR A 232 -10.81 -1.49 5.67
C TYR A 232 -10.44 -1.06 4.26
N SER A 233 -11.14 -0.04 3.76
CA SER A 233 -10.77 0.74 2.59
C SER A 233 -10.89 2.24 2.92
N ALA A 234 -9.98 3.05 2.41
CA ALA A 234 -10.05 4.50 2.56
C ALA A 234 -11.34 5.10 1.96
N ALA A 235 -12.00 4.37 1.06
CA ALA A 235 -13.35 4.73 0.59
C ALA A 235 -14.36 4.83 1.74
N GLN A 236 -14.26 3.95 2.76
CA GLN A 236 -15.16 3.99 3.93
C GLN A 236 -14.94 5.25 4.77
N THR A 237 -13.69 5.67 4.96
CA THR A 237 -13.35 6.95 5.60
C THR A 237 -13.89 8.12 4.80
N MET A 238 -13.63 8.13 3.50
CA MET A 238 -14.10 9.21 2.61
C MET A 238 -15.62 9.29 2.51
N ASP A 239 -16.35 8.17 2.60
CA ASP A 239 -17.82 8.17 2.64
C ASP A 239 -18.37 8.85 3.89
N ARG A 240 -17.66 8.82 5.01
CA ARG A 240 -18.01 9.58 6.22
C ARG A 240 -17.62 11.05 6.07
N VAL A 241 -16.38 11.30 5.65
CA VAL A 241 -15.81 12.65 5.52
C VAL A 241 -16.63 13.53 4.58
N ARG A 242 -17.00 13.03 3.40
CA ARG A 242 -17.79 13.80 2.41
C ARG A 242 -19.21 14.17 2.84
N ARG A 243 -19.71 13.60 3.95
CA ARG A 243 -21.01 13.96 4.53
C ARG A 243 -20.93 15.10 5.54
N LEU A 244 -19.72 15.49 5.92
CA LEU A 244 -19.52 16.58 6.87
C LEU A 244 -19.82 17.92 6.20
N PRO A 245 -20.47 18.89 6.90
CA PRO A 245 -20.93 20.14 6.32
C PRO A 245 -19.80 21.05 5.85
N ASN A 246 -18.61 20.88 6.39
CA ASN A 246 -17.40 21.63 6.03
C ASN A 246 -16.54 20.94 4.97
N VAL A 247 -17.06 19.91 4.27
CA VAL A 247 -16.36 19.16 3.24
C VAL A 247 -17.08 19.24 1.90
N THR A 248 -16.35 19.57 0.86
CA THR A 248 -16.78 19.50 -0.55
C THR A 248 -15.97 18.43 -1.26
N TYR A 249 -16.61 17.38 -1.75
CA TYR A 249 -15.97 16.34 -2.56
C TYR A 249 -16.29 16.53 -4.05
N ARG A 250 -15.25 16.61 -4.87
CA ARG A 250 -15.33 16.80 -6.32
C ARG A 250 -14.65 15.63 -7.02
N ASP A 251 -15.45 14.79 -7.69
CA ASP A 251 -14.98 13.66 -8.49
C ASP A 251 -14.72 14.05 -9.96
N ARG A 252 -14.17 13.11 -10.72
CA ARG A 252 -13.84 13.24 -12.14
C ARG A 252 -12.88 14.39 -12.46
N LEU A 253 -12.09 14.83 -11.48
CA LEU A 253 -11.11 15.88 -11.65
C LEU A 253 -9.69 15.28 -11.73
N LEU A 254 -9.07 15.40 -12.89
CA LEU A 254 -7.64 15.12 -13.06
C LEU A 254 -6.84 16.37 -12.73
N VAL A 255 -6.15 16.37 -11.59
CA VAL A 255 -5.21 17.45 -11.25
C VAL A 255 -4.00 17.34 -12.18
N GLU A 256 -3.74 18.39 -12.96
CA GLU A 256 -2.65 18.45 -13.95
C GLU A 256 -1.47 19.29 -13.47
N ARG A 257 -1.71 20.29 -12.60
CA ARG A 257 -0.70 21.19 -12.03
C ARG A 257 -1.04 21.53 -10.58
N ILE A 258 -0.01 21.70 -9.79
CA ILE A 258 -0.07 22.20 -8.40
C ILE A 258 0.92 23.32 -8.23
N GLY A 259 0.74 24.16 -7.23
CA GLY A 259 1.70 25.24 -6.94
C GLY A 259 1.17 26.25 -5.94
N GLN A 260 1.81 27.41 -5.95
CA GLN A 260 1.49 28.52 -5.07
C GLN A 260 1.48 29.82 -5.88
N VAL A 261 0.51 30.68 -5.60
CA VAL A 261 0.41 32.04 -6.16
C VAL A 261 0.17 32.99 -4.99
N GLY A 262 1.17 33.81 -4.68
CA GLY A 262 1.15 34.62 -3.47
C GLY A 262 1.07 33.75 -2.22
N ASP A 263 0.10 34.01 -1.38
CA ASP A 263 -0.16 33.29 -0.13
C ASP A 263 -1.17 32.13 -0.27
N GLN A 264 -1.60 31.80 -1.49
CA GLN A 264 -2.55 30.75 -1.77
C GLN A 264 -1.90 29.56 -2.51
N ALA A 265 -2.24 28.35 -2.07
CA ALA A 265 -1.99 27.14 -2.81
C ALA A 265 -3.00 26.99 -3.96
N VAL A 266 -2.55 26.44 -5.09
CA VAL A 266 -3.33 26.34 -6.32
C VAL A 266 -3.27 24.94 -6.88
N ALA A 267 -4.43 24.40 -7.30
CA ALA A 267 -4.55 23.18 -8.09
C ALA A 267 -5.28 23.47 -9.40
N ARG A 268 -4.67 23.11 -10.53
CA ARG A 268 -5.29 23.20 -11.86
C ARG A 268 -5.69 21.82 -12.31
N CYS A 269 -6.95 21.69 -12.63
CA CYS A 269 -7.59 20.42 -12.94
C CYS A 269 -8.21 20.43 -14.33
N ARG A 270 -8.35 19.24 -14.89
CA ARG A 270 -9.23 18.99 -16.04
C ARG A 270 -10.40 18.13 -15.59
N ASP A 271 -11.63 18.59 -15.84
CA ASP A 271 -12.83 17.79 -15.66
C ASP A 271 -12.89 16.71 -16.73
N LEU A 272 -12.95 15.46 -16.32
CA LEU A 272 -12.95 14.31 -17.25
C LEU A 272 -14.31 14.09 -17.93
N ALA A 273 -15.38 14.73 -17.48
CA ALA A 273 -16.69 14.64 -18.10
C ALA A 273 -16.87 15.68 -19.21
N THR A 274 -16.39 16.91 -18.98
CA THR A 274 -16.58 18.04 -19.89
C THR A 274 -15.31 18.35 -20.71
N GLY A 275 -14.13 17.93 -20.22
CA GLY A 275 -12.83 18.33 -20.77
C GLY A 275 -12.38 19.74 -20.37
N GLU A 276 -13.21 20.48 -19.64
CA GLU A 276 -12.91 21.84 -19.21
C GLU A 276 -11.81 21.90 -18.18
N ARG A 277 -11.09 23.01 -18.13
CA ARG A 277 -10.10 23.30 -17.11
C ARG A 277 -10.69 24.17 -16.01
N ALA A 278 -10.38 23.81 -14.77
CA ALA A 278 -10.77 24.53 -13.56
C ALA A 278 -9.54 24.79 -12.69
N GLU A 279 -9.55 25.92 -11.99
CA GLU A 279 -8.54 26.27 -10.99
C GLU A 279 -9.19 26.35 -9.62
N PHE A 280 -8.59 25.72 -8.62
CA PHE A 280 -9.00 25.75 -7.23
C PHE A 280 -7.91 26.41 -6.40
N ARG A 281 -8.29 27.24 -5.46
CA ARG A 281 -7.39 27.97 -4.56
C ARG A 281 -7.78 27.75 -3.11
N ALA A 282 -6.78 27.69 -2.22
CA ALA A 282 -6.98 27.58 -0.78
C ALA A 282 -5.73 28.05 -0.02
N ASP A 283 -5.84 28.16 1.29
CA ASP A 283 -4.69 28.49 2.15
C ASP A 283 -3.62 27.41 2.11
N ARG A 284 -4.01 26.14 1.94
CA ARG A 284 -3.10 24.98 1.89
C ARG A 284 -3.59 23.93 0.91
N LEU A 285 -2.63 23.22 0.33
CA LEU A 285 -2.85 22.08 -0.55
C LEU A 285 -2.12 20.85 0.00
N PHE A 286 -2.83 19.74 0.17
CA PHE A 286 -2.28 18.45 0.56
C PHE A 286 -2.34 17.47 -0.61
N VAL A 287 -1.21 16.93 -1.03
CA VAL A 287 -1.11 16.09 -2.23
C VAL A 287 -0.92 14.64 -1.81
N GLY A 288 -1.98 13.85 -1.97
CA GLY A 288 -2.04 12.41 -1.68
C GLY A 288 -2.44 11.58 -2.90
N ALA A 289 -1.86 11.87 -4.07
CA ALA A 289 -2.17 11.22 -5.34
C ALA A 289 -1.49 9.83 -5.52
N GLY A 290 -0.88 9.31 -4.46
CA GLY A 290 -0.02 8.12 -4.48
C GLY A 290 1.38 8.44 -5.00
N SER A 291 2.40 7.69 -4.55
CA SER A 291 3.82 8.06 -4.75
C SER A 291 4.16 8.44 -6.19
N VAL A 292 3.71 7.68 -7.19
CA VAL A 292 3.99 7.97 -8.60
C VAL A 292 3.14 9.13 -9.13
N GLY A 293 1.86 9.21 -8.74
CA GLY A 293 0.97 10.31 -9.12
C GLY A 293 1.46 11.65 -8.57
N THR A 294 1.83 11.68 -7.29
CA THR A 294 2.43 12.85 -6.63
C THR A 294 3.76 13.23 -7.27
N THR A 295 4.62 12.25 -7.55
CA THR A 295 5.90 12.51 -8.26
C THR A 295 5.65 13.17 -9.62
N ARG A 296 4.67 12.68 -10.36
CA ARG A 296 4.31 13.22 -11.68
C ARG A 296 3.81 14.66 -11.59
N LEU A 297 2.97 14.96 -10.58
CA LEU A 297 2.47 16.31 -10.32
C LEU A 297 3.60 17.26 -9.97
N VAL A 298 4.51 16.87 -9.09
CA VAL A 298 5.66 17.70 -8.68
C VAL A 298 6.56 17.97 -9.88
N LEU A 299 7.02 16.94 -10.59
CA LEU A 299 7.90 17.09 -11.75
C LEU A 299 7.26 17.89 -12.89
N GLY A 300 5.92 17.87 -12.98
CA GLY A 300 5.17 18.65 -13.94
C GLY A 300 4.94 20.10 -13.55
N SER A 301 5.02 20.43 -12.26
CA SER A 301 4.59 21.73 -11.72
C SER A 301 5.74 22.59 -11.21
N SER A 302 6.86 21.99 -10.79
CA SER A 302 8.05 22.69 -10.34
C SER A 302 8.61 23.61 -11.44
N ALA A 303 9.07 24.78 -11.05
CA ALA A 303 9.75 25.74 -11.94
C ALA A 303 11.12 25.21 -12.40
N ALA A 304 11.81 24.47 -11.53
CA ALA A 304 13.10 23.85 -11.81
C ALA A 304 13.07 22.36 -11.39
N PRO A 305 12.32 21.52 -12.11
CA PRO A 305 12.17 20.12 -11.72
C PRO A 305 13.50 19.37 -11.87
N PRO A 306 13.84 18.48 -10.94
CA PRO A 306 14.98 17.59 -11.11
C PRO A 306 14.78 16.73 -12.36
N SER A 307 15.84 16.49 -13.12
CA SER A 307 15.78 15.66 -14.35
C SER A 307 15.40 14.23 -14.07
N ARG A 308 15.70 13.74 -12.85
CA ARG A 308 15.36 12.41 -12.36
C ARG A 308 15.18 12.43 -10.85
N VAL A 309 14.37 11.51 -10.33
CA VAL A 309 14.27 11.20 -8.91
C VAL A 309 14.38 9.70 -8.70
N GLU A 310 14.78 9.29 -7.50
CA GLU A 310 14.91 7.88 -7.15
C GLU A 310 13.75 7.46 -6.25
N MET A 311 13.05 6.40 -6.65
CA MET A 311 11.96 5.81 -5.87
C MET A 311 12.47 4.58 -5.13
N ALA A 312 12.34 4.57 -3.82
CA ALA A 312 12.62 3.42 -2.97
C ALA A 312 11.52 2.36 -3.11
N GLU A 313 11.87 1.09 -3.11
CA GLU A 313 10.92 -0.02 -3.13
C GLU A 313 11.28 -1.07 -2.08
N SER A 314 10.29 -1.59 -1.36
CA SER A 314 10.41 -2.83 -0.60
C SER A 314 10.16 -4.00 -1.55
N ARG A 315 11.23 -4.61 -2.06
CA ARG A 315 11.14 -5.61 -3.14
C ARG A 315 10.39 -6.85 -2.70
N GLN A 316 9.37 -7.23 -3.45
CA GLN A 316 8.57 -8.41 -3.18
C GLN A 316 9.20 -9.67 -3.79
N PHE A 317 9.10 -10.78 -3.06
CA PHE A 317 9.31 -12.12 -3.58
C PHE A 317 8.18 -13.05 -3.12
N VAL A 318 7.92 -14.10 -3.87
CA VAL A 318 6.96 -15.14 -3.49
C VAL A 318 7.71 -16.43 -3.24
N VAL A 319 7.50 -17.03 -2.10
CA VAL A 319 8.08 -18.31 -1.71
C VAL A 319 6.97 -19.31 -1.38
N PRO A 320 6.81 -20.38 -2.17
CA PRO A 320 5.96 -21.50 -1.79
C PRO A 320 6.65 -22.35 -0.73
N PHE A 321 5.87 -22.83 0.23
CA PHE A 321 6.30 -23.76 1.26
C PHE A 321 5.48 -25.03 1.18
N LEU A 322 6.12 -26.17 1.43
CA LEU A 322 5.44 -27.44 1.64
C LEU A 322 5.69 -27.93 3.07
N SER A 323 4.66 -28.49 3.67
CA SER A 323 4.75 -29.19 4.96
C SER A 323 4.78 -30.70 4.74
N ALA A 324 5.50 -31.43 5.57
CA ALA A 324 5.54 -32.89 5.52
C ALA A 324 4.14 -33.46 5.86
N ARG A 325 3.46 -32.86 6.84
CA ARG A 325 2.11 -33.26 7.24
C ARG A 325 1.06 -32.60 6.36
N ALA A 326 0.12 -33.40 5.81
CA ALA A 326 -1.03 -32.85 5.10
C ALA A 326 -2.12 -32.41 6.10
N VAL A 327 -2.86 -31.37 5.74
CA VAL A 327 -4.12 -31.00 6.40
C VAL A 327 -5.30 -31.45 5.57
N GLU A 328 -6.52 -31.21 6.01
CA GLU A 328 -7.72 -31.45 5.21
C GLU A 328 -7.69 -30.74 3.86
N ASP A 329 -8.39 -31.27 2.87
CA ASP A 329 -8.45 -30.64 1.54
C ASP A 329 -9.10 -29.26 1.65
N PRO A 330 -8.37 -28.18 1.32
CA PRO A 330 -8.92 -26.82 1.42
C PRO A 330 -10.05 -26.56 0.41
N ARG A 331 -10.26 -27.46 -0.55
CA ARG A 331 -11.32 -27.38 -1.57
C ARG A 331 -12.58 -28.18 -1.20
N ARG A 332 -12.60 -28.85 -0.02
CA ARG A 332 -13.77 -29.65 0.40
C ARG A 332 -15.03 -28.78 0.42
N PRO A 333 -16.20 -29.34 0.07
CA PRO A 333 -17.47 -28.63 0.20
C PRO A 333 -17.68 -28.12 1.62
N GLY A 334 -18.10 -26.86 1.76
CA GLY A 334 -18.33 -26.24 3.06
C GLY A 334 -17.05 -25.81 3.82
N ALA A 335 -15.86 -25.94 3.22
CA ALA A 335 -14.66 -25.35 3.80
C ALA A 335 -14.85 -23.83 3.91
N ARG A 336 -14.93 -23.34 5.14
CA ARG A 336 -15.03 -21.91 5.46
C ARG A 336 -13.70 -21.47 6.01
N ASP A 337 -12.87 -20.86 5.17
CA ASP A 337 -11.55 -20.41 5.55
C ASP A 337 -11.40 -18.91 5.36
N PHE A 338 -10.82 -18.27 6.38
CA PHE A 338 -10.32 -16.91 6.27
C PHE A 338 -9.08 -16.89 5.36
N THR A 339 -9.14 -16.18 4.22
CA THR A 339 -8.12 -16.28 3.15
C THR A 339 -7.18 -15.10 3.03
N LEU A 340 -7.20 -14.12 3.95
CA LEU A 340 -6.11 -13.16 4.08
C LEU A 340 -4.88 -13.79 4.75
N ASN A 341 -3.83 -12.99 4.93
CA ASN A 341 -2.66 -13.37 5.71
C ASN A 341 -3.08 -13.93 7.07
N GLN A 342 -2.54 -15.08 7.45
CA GLN A 342 -2.86 -15.73 8.72
C GLN A 342 -1.73 -15.64 9.74
N PHE A 343 -0.49 -15.74 9.29
CA PHE A 343 0.68 -15.58 10.13
C PHE A 343 1.83 -14.96 9.36
N ASN A 344 2.80 -14.47 10.09
CA ASN A 344 3.98 -13.81 9.56
C ASN A 344 5.24 -14.52 10.05
N VAL A 345 6.28 -14.53 9.21
CA VAL A 345 7.63 -14.91 9.58
C VAL A 345 8.52 -13.69 9.38
N LEU A 346 8.98 -13.10 10.46
CA LEU A 346 10.02 -12.07 10.46
C LEU A 346 11.37 -12.76 10.51
N VAL A 347 12.28 -12.38 9.63
CA VAL A 347 13.66 -12.85 9.61
C VAL A 347 14.55 -11.66 9.91
N SER A 348 15.14 -11.62 11.09
CA SER A 348 16.02 -10.54 11.56
C SER A 348 17.48 -10.92 11.36
N PHE A 349 18.29 -10.00 10.86
CA PHE A 349 19.71 -10.19 10.59
C PHE A 349 20.61 -9.52 11.63
N ASP A 350 20.03 -8.72 12.49
CA ASP A 350 20.65 -8.03 13.62
C ASP A 350 19.74 -8.07 14.84
N GLU A 351 20.26 -7.71 16.02
CA GLU A 351 19.53 -7.75 17.29
C GLU A 351 18.49 -6.63 17.44
N GLU A 352 18.59 -5.57 16.65
CA GLU A 352 17.75 -4.38 16.74
C GLU A 352 16.67 -4.35 15.64
N ASP A 353 16.53 -5.43 14.87
CA ASP A 353 15.58 -5.55 13.77
C ASP A 353 15.69 -4.41 12.73
N ARG A 354 16.89 -3.89 12.49
CA ARG A 354 17.19 -2.91 11.44
C ARG A 354 17.16 -3.57 10.07
N ASP A 355 17.86 -4.71 9.97
CA ASP A 355 17.93 -5.51 8.77
C ASP A 355 16.99 -6.71 8.89
N THR A 356 15.81 -6.56 8.29
CA THR A 356 14.77 -7.61 8.33
C THR A 356 14.26 -7.96 6.96
N SER A 357 13.79 -9.20 6.82
CA SER A 357 12.91 -9.64 5.74
C SER A 357 11.62 -10.15 6.36
N HIS A 358 10.50 -9.79 5.81
CA HIS A 358 9.19 -10.10 6.36
C HIS A 358 8.36 -10.94 5.37
N VAL A 359 7.90 -12.11 5.80
CA VAL A 359 7.13 -13.04 4.95
C VAL A 359 5.70 -13.16 5.50
N HIS A 360 4.74 -12.74 4.71
CA HIS A 360 3.31 -12.86 4.97
C HIS A 360 2.80 -14.19 4.42
N CYS A 361 2.32 -15.06 5.29
CA CYS A 361 1.90 -16.40 4.93
C CYS A 361 0.39 -16.52 4.77
N TYR A 362 -0.03 -16.91 3.57
CA TYR A 362 -1.42 -17.04 3.17
C TYR A 362 -1.83 -18.50 3.06
N PRO A 363 -3.07 -18.84 3.42
CA PRO A 363 -3.62 -20.16 3.21
C PRO A 363 -3.87 -20.40 1.71
N TYR A 364 -4.35 -21.59 1.39
CA TYR A 364 -4.79 -21.89 0.04
C TYR A 364 -5.77 -20.83 -0.50
N ASN A 365 -5.60 -20.50 -1.76
CA ASN A 365 -6.54 -19.71 -2.54
C ASN A 365 -6.72 -20.35 -3.92
N PRO A 366 -7.95 -20.41 -4.48
CA PRO A 366 -8.20 -20.97 -5.81
C PRO A 366 -7.34 -20.35 -6.93
N ALA A 367 -6.93 -19.10 -6.80
CA ALA A 367 -6.03 -18.45 -7.75
C ALA A 367 -4.66 -19.16 -7.88
N TYR A 368 -4.22 -19.91 -6.86
CA TYR A 368 -2.96 -20.65 -6.89
C TYR A 368 -3.00 -21.88 -7.81
N LEU A 369 -4.20 -22.37 -8.15
CA LEU A 369 -4.34 -23.49 -9.10
C LEU A 369 -3.70 -23.15 -10.46
N GLY A 370 -3.86 -21.92 -10.91
CA GLY A 370 -3.23 -21.46 -12.15
C GLY A 370 -1.70 -21.35 -12.10
N ALA A 371 -1.13 -21.26 -10.89
CA ALA A 371 0.31 -21.19 -10.66
C ALA A 371 0.96 -22.58 -10.48
N LEU A 372 0.17 -23.64 -10.34
CA LEU A 372 0.72 -25.01 -10.29
C LEU A 372 1.44 -25.35 -11.59
N PRO A 373 2.51 -26.18 -11.53
CA PRO A 373 3.17 -26.74 -12.73
C PRO A 373 2.15 -27.40 -13.68
N ALA A 374 2.36 -27.25 -14.97
CA ALA A 374 1.43 -27.72 -16.01
C ALA A 374 0.97 -29.19 -15.82
N PRO A 375 1.84 -30.15 -15.47
CA PRO A 375 1.41 -31.53 -15.23
C PRO A 375 0.38 -31.67 -14.11
N LEU A 376 0.48 -30.87 -13.04
CA LEU A 376 -0.44 -30.90 -11.90
C LEU A 376 -1.80 -30.24 -12.19
N ARG A 377 -1.90 -29.48 -13.28
CA ARG A 377 -3.16 -28.87 -13.73
C ARG A 377 -4.00 -29.83 -14.58
N HIS A 378 -3.42 -30.93 -15.04
CA HIS A 378 -4.14 -31.91 -15.84
C HIS A 378 -5.15 -32.69 -14.98
N PRO A 379 -6.37 -32.96 -15.44
CA PRO A 379 -7.39 -33.71 -14.68
C PRO A 379 -6.91 -35.04 -14.13
N ALA A 380 -6.12 -35.80 -14.90
CA ALA A 380 -5.55 -37.09 -14.46
C ALA A 380 -4.59 -36.95 -13.26
N ALA A 381 -4.02 -35.79 -13.00
CA ALA A 381 -3.15 -35.52 -11.87
C ALA A 381 -3.88 -34.96 -10.63
N SER A 382 -5.22 -35.03 -10.59
CA SER A 382 -6.03 -34.40 -9.54
C SER A 382 -5.67 -34.85 -8.12
N ARG A 383 -5.35 -36.14 -7.92
CA ARG A 383 -4.89 -36.68 -6.63
C ARG A 383 -3.54 -36.10 -6.20
N ALA A 384 -2.58 -35.99 -7.13
CA ALA A 384 -1.28 -35.42 -6.88
C ALA A 384 -1.41 -33.93 -6.58
N ALA A 385 -2.19 -33.18 -7.36
CA ALA A 385 -2.51 -31.78 -7.10
C ALA A 385 -3.12 -31.57 -5.71
N THR A 386 -4.09 -32.39 -5.32
CA THR A 386 -4.71 -32.40 -3.99
C THR A 386 -3.65 -32.61 -2.90
N SER A 387 -2.76 -33.58 -3.08
CA SER A 387 -1.67 -33.87 -2.13
C SER A 387 -0.75 -32.67 -1.93
N VAL A 388 -0.44 -31.93 -3.00
CA VAL A 388 0.35 -30.70 -2.92
C VAL A 388 -0.45 -29.60 -2.20
N LEU A 389 -1.69 -29.35 -2.58
CA LEU A 389 -2.50 -28.26 -2.02
C LEU A 389 -2.77 -28.45 -0.51
N ARG A 390 -2.90 -29.68 -0.05
CA ARG A 390 -3.04 -30.01 1.38
C ARG A 390 -1.79 -29.72 2.20
N ARG A 391 -0.65 -29.42 1.56
CA ARG A 391 0.64 -29.14 2.18
C ARG A 391 1.15 -27.72 1.89
N LEU A 392 0.52 -27.02 0.96
CA LEU A 392 0.99 -25.76 0.43
C LEU A 392 0.67 -24.58 1.38
N THR A 393 1.66 -23.73 1.62
CA THR A 393 1.51 -22.38 2.12
C THR A 393 2.23 -21.45 1.14
N VAL A 394 1.66 -20.29 0.86
CA VAL A 394 2.30 -19.28 -0.01
C VAL A 394 2.74 -18.10 0.82
N GLY A 395 4.04 -17.84 0.82
CA GLY A 395 4.63 -16.67 1.47
C GLY A 395 4.86 -15.53 0.47
N PHE A 396 4.35 -14.36 0.78
CA PHE A 396 4.72 -13.11 0.12
C PHE A 396 5.75 -12.41 0.99
N GLY A 397 6.99 -12.48 0.56
CA GLY A 397 8.12 -11.91 1.28
C GLY A 397 8.48 -10.53 0.76
N TYR A 398 9.05 -9.72 1.63
CA TYR A 398 9.47 -8.36 1.34
C TYR A 398 10.87 -8.11 1.89
N LEU A 399 11.69 -7.41 1.12
CA LEU A 399 12.99 -6.91 1.51
C LEU A 399 12.89 -5.40 1.78
N PRO A 400 13.65 -4.84 2.71
CA PRO A 400 13.63 -3.40 2.94
C PRO A 400 14.22 -2.63 1.75
N SER A 401 13.88 -1.35 1.64
CA SER A 401 14.28 -0.54 0.49
C SER A 401 15.80 -0.35 0.35
N TRP A 402 16.55 -0.43 1.45
CA TRP A 402 18.02 -0.34 1.41
C TRP A 402 18.69 -1.63 0.94
N ALA A 403 18.00 -2.77 0.99
CA ALA A 403 18.42 -4.05 0.42
C ALA A 403 17.77 -4.33 -0.95
N SER A 404 17.08 -3.35 -1.52
CA SER A 404 16.34 -3.45 -2.78
C SER A 404 16.86 -2.43 -3.78
N PRO A 405 16.86 -2.72 -5.08
CA PRO A 405 17.20 -1.73 -6.09
C PRO A 405 16.22 -0.57 -6.09
N ARG A 406 16.71 0.64 -6.30
CA ARG A 406 15.88 1.82 -6.50
C ARG A 406 15.31 1.84 -7.92
N ILE A 407 14.17 2.48 -8.08
CA ILE A 407 13.55 2.74 -9.38
C ILE A 407 13.82 4.20 -9.74
N THR A 408 14.59 4.41 -10.80
CA THR A 408 14.82 5.75 -11.34
C THR A 408 13.56 6.21 -12.09
N VAL A 409 13.07 7.37 -11.76
CA VAL A 409 11.93 8.04 -12.42
C VAL A 409 12.43 9.27 -13.17
N THR A 410 12.28 9.28 -14.48
CA THR A 410 12.68 10.40 -15.35
C THR A 410 11.45 11.02 -15.98
N ALA A 411 11.30 12.34 -15.88
CA ALA A 411 10.20 13.05 -16.51
C ALA A 411 10.59 13.55 -17.91
N ARG A 412 9.62 13.50 -18.82
CA ARG A 412 9.70 14.10 -20.16
C ARG A 412 8.50 14.99 -20.39
N ARG A 413 8.65 16.05 -21.17
CA ARG A 413 7.51 16.91 -21.52
C ARG A 413 6.39 16.10 -22.16
N GLY A 414 5.18 16.22 -21.62
CA GLY A 414 3.98 15.62 -22.21
C GLY A 414 3.63 16.31 -23.55
N ARG A 415 3.01 15.55 -24.46
CA ARG A 415 2.75 15.99 -25.85
C ARG A 415 1.80 17.17 -26.00
N SER A 416 1.01 17.52 -24.98
CA SER A 416 -0.08 18.52 -25.05
C SER A 416 -0.12 19.52 -23.87
N GLY A 417 1.01 19.76 -23.22
CA GLY A 417 1.05 20.68 -22.06
C GLY A 417 0.36 20.19 -20.79
N GLY A 418 -0.12 18.95 -20.76
CA GLY A 418 -0.67 18.28 -19.59
C GLY A 418 0.40 17.71 -18.66
N LEU A 419 0.07 16.62 -17.95
CA LEU A 419 1.01 15.89 -17.09
C LEU A 419 2.23 15.38 -17.87
N PRO A 420 3.45 15.43 -17.32
CA PRO A 420 4.65 14.91 -17.99
C PRO A 420 4.55 13.40 -18.21
N GLU A 421 5.23 12.88 -19.23
CA GLU A 421 5.46 11.45 -19.37
C GLU A 421 6.55 11.03 -18.36
N LEU A 422 6.39 9.86 -17.73
CA LEU A 422 7.39 9.29 -16.82
C LEU A 422 7.97 8.00 -17.42
N ASP A 423 9.28 7.87 -17.39
CA ASP A 423 10.00 6.64 -17.68
C ASP A 423 10.50 6.03 -16.36
N LEU A 424 10.02 4.81 -16.03
CA LEU A 424 10.38 4.07 -14.84
C LEU A 424 11.47 3.05 -15.20
N SER A 425 12.63 3.17 -14.61
CA SER A 425 13.78 2.30 -14.89
C SER A 425 14.35 1.76 -13.58
N ALA A 426 14.53 0.44 -13.50
CA ALA A 426 15.24 -0.20 -12.40
C ALA A 426 16.40 -1.02 -12.95
N PRO A 427 17.56 -1.12 -12.27
CA PRO A 427 18.64 -1.97 -12.75
C PRO A 427 18.14 -3.42 -12.88
N ASP A 428 18.60 -4.11 -13.90
CA ASP A 428 18.34 -5.53 -14.08
C ASP A 428 18.96 -6.28 -12.91
N THR A 429 18.11 -6.95 -12.13
CA THR A 429 18.52 -7.33 -10.79
C THR A 429 18.87 -8.79 -10.70
N HIS A 430 20.13 -9.07 -10.46
CA HIS A 430 20.52 -10.28 -9.74
C HIS A 430 19.76 -10.36 -8.40
N ARG A 431 19.52 -11.59 -7.94
CA ARG A 431 18.83 -11.81 -6.64
C ARG A 431 19.58 -11.03 -5.54
N PRO A 432 18.89 -10.14 -4.78
CA PRO A 432 19.53 -9.41 -3.71
C PRO A 432 20.18 -10.37 -2.70
N PRO A 433 21.38 -10.08 -2.17
CA PRO A 433 22.06 -10.95 -1.20
C PRO A 433 21.19 -11.31 0.01
N MET A 434 20.40 -10.36 0.50
CA MET A 434 19.48 -10.56 1.62
C MET A 434 18.41 -11.61 1.32
N LEU A 435 17.92 -11.74 0.08
CA LEU A 435 17.00 -12.81 -0.29
C LEU A 435 17.65 -14.19 -0.10
N GLY A 436 18.88 -14.37 -0.54
CA GLY A 436 19.62 -15.60 -0.32
C GLY A 436 19.83 -15.93 1.16
N ALA A 437 20.12 -14.91 1.98
CA ALA A 437 20.26 -15.05 3.42
C ALA A 437 18.92 -15.42 4.08
N THR A 438 17.83 -14.76 3.67
CA THR A 438 16.45 -15.09 4.12
C THR A 438 16.10 -16.55 3.85
N LEU A 439 16.29 -17.01 2.61
CA LEU A 439 15.98 -18.38 2.24
C LEU A 439 16.82 -19.41 3.02
N ARG A 440 18.11 -19.14 3.25
CA ARG A 440 18.95 -20.03 4.08
C ARG A 440 18.43 -20.15 5.51
N ARG A 441 17.99 -19.05 6.14
CA ARG A 441 17.42 -19.08 7.49
C ARG A 441 16.09 -19.83 7.51
N LEU A 442 15.21 -19.61 6.52
CA LEU A 442 13.95 -20.33 6.38
C LEU A 442 14.17 -21.85 6.22
N VAL A 443 15.16 -22.27 5.40
CA VAL A 443 15.54 -23.69 5.26
C VAL A 443 16.02 -24.28 6.58
N ARG A 444 16.85 -23.56 7.35
CA ARG A 444 17.32 -24.04 8.65
C ARG A 444 16.19 -24.16 9.68
N ALA A 445 15.18 -23.31 9.64
CA ALA A 445 14.04 -23.35 10.53
C ALA A 445 12.96 -24.38 10.10
N ALA A 446 12.99 -24.85 8.86
CA ALA A 446 11.97 -25.71 8.29
C ALA A 446 11.67 -26.98 9.11
N PRO A 447 12.65 -27.72 9.66
CA PRO A 447 12.35 -28.90 10.48
C PRO A 447 11.58 -28.57 11.75
N ALA A 448 11.86 -27.41 12.37
CA ALA A 448 11.17 -26.98 13.59
C ALA A 448 9.72 -26.55 13.30
N LEU A 449 9.49 -25.85 12.18
CA LEU A 449 8.20 -25.28 11.82
C LEU A 449 7.32 -26.22 10.97
N ASP A 450 7.86 -27.30 10.42
CA ASP A 450 7.27 -28.10 9.33
C ASP A 450 6.83 -27.21 8.16
N LEU A 451 7.68 -26.25 7.80
CA LEU A 451 7.42 -25.24 6.77
C LEU A 451 8.64 -25.15 5.83
N TRP A 452 8.66 -26.04 4.83
CA TRP A 452 9.81 -26.22 3.94
C TRP A 452 9.71 -25.29 2.73
N PRO A 453 10.55 -24.24 2.63
CA PRO A 453 10.56 -23.40 1.45
C PRO A 453 11.03 -24.17 0.22
N LEU A 454 10.52 -23.80 -0.95
CA LEU A 454 10.95 -24.33 -2.25
C LEU A 454 11.82 -23.28 -2.96
N PRO A 455 13.14 -23.23 -2.72
CA PRO A 455 14.01 -22.14 -3.22
C PRO A 455 14.06 -22.04 -4.74
N THR A 456 13.90 -23.16 -5.45
CA THR A 456 13.87 -23.21 -6.92
C THR A 456 12.59 -22.64 -7.53
N HIS A 457 11.54 -22.47 -6.71
CA HIS A 457 10.24 -21.92 -7.10
C HIS A 457 10.00 -20.51 -6.56
N VAL A 458 11.03 -19.89 -6.02
CA VAL A 458 10.94 -18.50 -5.55
C VAL A 458 10.85 -17.57 -6.76
N LEU A 459 9.80 -16.75 -6.76
CA LEU A 459 9.57 -15.73 -7.77
C LEU A 459 9.96 -14.37 -7.20
N LEU A 460 10.97 -13.73 -7.77
CA LEU A 460 11.27 -12.32 -7.49
C LEU A 460 10.40 -11.45 -8.40
N SER A 461 9.59 -10.58 -7.79
CA SER A 461 8.69 -9.71 -8.53
C SER A 461 9.46 -8.65 -9.35
N GLY A 462 8.91 -8.19 -10.46
CA GLY A 462 9.43 -7.05 -11.21
C GLY A 462 9.37 -5.75 -10.39
N ALA A 463 10.11 -4.73 -10.81
CA ALA A 463 10.11 -3.42 -10.16
C ALA A 463 8.70 -2.81 -10.12
N GLY A 464 8.32 -2.18 -9.00
CA GLY A 464 6.99 -1.61 -8.77
C GLY A 464 5.89 -2.63 -8.49
N LYS A 465 6.16 -3.94 -8.52
CA LYS A 465 5.13 -4.98 -8.32
C LYS A 465 4.78 -5.23 -6.86
N SER A 466 5.64 -4.80 -5.95
CA SER A 466 5.39 -4.88 -4.51
C SER A 466 4.24 -3.98 -4.08
N TYR A 467 3.97 -2.90 -4.80
CA TYR A 467 3.12 -1.77 -4.39
C TYR A 467 3.59 -1.08 -3.09
N HIS A 468 4.77 -1.44 -2.58
CA HIS A 468 5.43 -0.81 -1.44
C HIS A 468 6.61 0.01 -1.94
N PHE A 469 6.32 1.17 -2.50
CA PHE A 469 7.32 2.08 -3.07
C PHE A 469 7.00 3.54 -2.74
N GLY A 470 8.04 4.37 -2.65
CA GLY A 470 7.92 5.78 -2.29
C GLY A 470 9.27 6.48 -2.21
N GLY A 471 9.33 7.55 -1.42
CA GLY A 471 10.58 8.25 -1.15
C GLY A 471 11.18 8.97 -2.36
N THR A 472 10.36 9.44 -3.30
CA THR A 472 10.82 10.25 -4.43
C THR A 472 11.17 11.69 -4.02
N PHE A 473 10.56 12.18 -2.93
CA PHE A 473 10.86 13.46 -2.27
C PHE A 473 10.90 13.25 -0.75
N PRO A 474 11.86 12.45 -0.26
CA PRO A 474 11.86 12.02 1.14
C PRO A 474 11.99 13.21 2.10
N HIS A 475 11.43 13.07 3.29
CA HIS A 475 11.68 14.02 4.37
C HIS A 475 13.18 14.13 4.64
N ARG A 476 13.75 15.32 4.50
CA ARG A 476 15.16 15.57 4.78
C ARG A 476 15.42 15.76 6.27
N ARG A 477 16.60 15.38 6.70
CA ARG A 477 17.07 15.67 8.06
C ARG A 477 17.18 17.19 8.27
N GLU A 478 16.95 17.63 9.49
CA GLU A 478 17.15 19.00 9.87
C GLU A 478 18.60 19.44 9.58
N GLY A 479 18.75 20.61 9.00
CA GLY A 479 20.06 21.12 8.56
C GLY A 479 20.55 20.59 7.21
N ALA A 480 19.91 19.59 6.60
CA ALA A 480 20.27 19.16 5.26
C ALA A 480 19.87 20.19 4.19
N ALA A 481 20.66 20.25 3.11
CA ALA A 481 20.42 21.18 2.01
C ALA A 481 19.04 20.95 1.37
N ALA A 482 18.37 22.04 1.02
CA ALA A 482 17.08 22.04 0.35
C ALA A 482 17.30 22.15 -1.17
N ASP A 483 17.45 21.02 -1.83
CA ASP A 483 17.87 20.90 -3.24
C ASP A 483 16.70 20.62 -4.22
N GLY A 484 15.45 20.71 -3.75
CA GLY A 484 14.27 20.39 -4.58
C GLY A 484 13.99 18.88 -4.78
N THR A 485 14.88 18.00 -4.27
CA THR A 485 14.67 16.53 -4.33
C THR A 485 14.19 15.95 -3.01
N SER A 486 14.01 16.77 -1.99
CA SER A 486 13.59 16.37 -0.64
C SER A 486 12.63 17.39 -0.02
N THR A 487 11.74 16.91 0.84
CA THR A 487 10.79 17.74 1.58
C THR A 487 11.28 18.03 3.00
N ASP A 488 10.75 19.09 3.61
CA ASP A 488 10.84 19.25 5.05
C ASP A 488 9.95 18.25 5.80
N ARG A 489 9.95 18.29 7.12
CA ARG A 489 9.12 17.38 7.94
C ARG A 489 7.61 17.53 7.72
N TRP A 490 7.14 18.63 7.14
CA TRP A 490 5.73 18.85 6.80
C TRP A 490 5.40 18.53 5.34
N GLY A 491 6.31 17.88 4.63
CA GLY A 491 6.10 17.47 3.24
C GLY A 491 6.20 18.62 2.23
N ARG A 492 6.83 19.76 2.59
CA ARG A 492 6.98 20.90 1.70
C ARG A 492 8.30 20.84 0.95
N LEU A 493 8.24 21.11 -0.35
CA LEU A 493 9.43 21.39 -1.16
C LEU A 493 9.89 22.84 -0.94
N PRO A 494 11.17 23.16 -1.17
CA PRO A 494 11.71 24.50 -0.94
C PRO A 494 10.98 25.63 -1.68
N GLU A 495 10.38 25.31 -2.82
CA GLU A 495 9.67 26.28 -3.67
C GLU A 495 8.22 26.55 -3.25
N TRP A 496 7.64 25.73 -2.33
CA TRP A 496 6.24 25.86 -1.93
C TRP A 496 6.04 25.80 -0.41
N ASP A 497 5.62 26.90 0.17
CA ASP A 497 5.29 26.95 1.61
C ASP A 497 3.88 26.46 1.93
N ARG A 498 3.01 26.38 0.91
CA ARG A 498 1.58 26.08 1.04
C ARG A 498 1.18 24.72 0.49
N VAL A 499 2.12 23.97 -0.08
CA VAL A 499 1.87 22.65 -0.68
C VAL A 499 2.58 21.58 0.14
N HIS A 500 1.82 20.60 0.61
CA HIS A 500 2.27 19.50 1.47
C HIS A 500 2.10 18.16 0.74
N LEU A 501 3.18 17.46 0.47
CA LEU A 501 3.14 16.07 0.00
C LEU A 501 2.89 15.16 1.21
N VAL A 502 1.89 14.24 1.12
CA VAL A 502 1.41 13.50 2.29
C VAL A 502 1.34 11.98 2.10
N ASP A 503 1.73 11.48 0.95
CA ASP A 503 1.71 10.04 0.67
C ASP A 503 3.09 9.38 0.80
N GLY A 504 3.25 8.18 0.23
CA GLY A 504 4.51 7.45 0.29
C GLY A 504 5.70 8.15 -0.37
N SER A 505 5.49 9.20 -1.18
CA SER A 505 6.56 9.95 -1.85
C SER A 505 7.53 10.62 -0.87
N VAL A 506 7.09 10.91 0.35
CA VAL A 506 7.89 11.61 1.37
C VAL A 506 8.59 10.70 2.37
N LEU A 507 8.37 9.39 2.31
CA LEU A 507 9.00 8.47 3.27
C LEU A 507 10.51 8.32 2.99
N PRO A 508 11.39 8.53 3.99
CA PRO A 508 12.84 8.40 3.80
C PRO A 508 13.27 6.98 3.43
N THR A 509 12.58 5.97 3.98
CA THR A 509 12.83 4.55 3.73
C THR A 509 11.52 3.77 3.71
N ILE A 510 11.52 2.61 3.05
CA ILE A 510 10.43 1.64 3.07
C ILE A 510 10.93 0.37 3.75
N ALA A 511 10.36 0.02 4.89
CA ALA A 511 10.71 -1.18 5.63
C ALA A 511 10.26 -2.46 4.89
N SER A 512 10.70 -3.62 5.35
CA SER A 512 10.28 -4.92 4.81
C SER A 512 8.82 -5.28 5.15
N THR A 513 8.16 -4.53 6.03
CA THR A 513 6.73 -4.70 6.34
C THR A 513 5.85 -3.80 5.46
N THR A 514 4.53 -3.94 5.61
CA THR A 514 3.57 -3.09 4.89
C THR A 514 3.67 -1.63 5.34
N PHE A 515 3.62 -0.70 4.40
CA PHE A 515 3.87 0.71 4.67
C PHE A 515 2.60 1.58 4.77
N THR A 516 1.43 1.05 4.41
CA THR A 516 0.18 1.83 4.34
C THR A 516 -0.16 2.50 5.67
N LEU A 517 -0.04 1.77 6.81
CA LEU A 517 -0.28 2.34 8.13
C LEU A 517 0.67 3.51 8.44
N THR A 518 1.96 3.39 8.06
CA THR A 518 2.95 4.45 8.24
C THR A 518 2.66 5.67 7.36
N VAL A 519 2.25 5.46 6.12
CA VAL A 519 1.81 6.54 5.22
C VAL A 519 0.61 7.30 5.81
N MET A 520 -0.39 6.57 6.31
CA MET A 520 -1.57 7.16 6.95
C MET A 520 -1.20 7.95 8.21
N ALA A 521 -0.37 7.37 9.08
CA ALA A 521 0.09 8.01 10.31
C ALA A 521 0.90 9.29 10.04
N ASN A 522 1.79 9.26 9.04
CA ASN A 522 2.54 10.45 8.65
C ASN A 522 1.65 11.54 8.04
N ALA A 523 0.65 11.15 7.24
CA ALA A 523 -0.36 12.08 6.70
C ALA A 523 -1.17 12.75 7.82
N HIS A 524 -1.63 11.95 8.80
CA HIS A 524 -2.28 12.47 10.01
C HIS A 524 -1.37 13.42 10.80
N ARG A 525 -0.08 13.09 10.94
CA ARG A 525 0.91 13.94 11.61
C ARG A 525 1.02 15.29 10.91
N ILE A 526 1.27 15.29 9.60
CA ILE A 526 1.42 16.53 8.82
C ILE A 526 0.16 17.40 8.96
N ALA A 527 -1.03 16.83 8.78
CA ALA A 527 -2.28 17.58 8.90
C ALA A 527 -2.49 18.15 10.31
N THR A 528 -2.20 17.35 11.36
CA THR A 528 -2.34 17.76 12.77
C THR A 528 -1.38 18.92 13.10
N GLU A 529 -0.13 18.82 12.69
CA GLU A 529 0.88 19.84 12.96
C GLU A 529 0.58 21.14 12.20
N VAL A 530 0.13 21.04 10.96
CA VAL A 530 -0.28 22.20 10.16
C VAL A 530 -1.48 22.92 10.78
N LEU A 531 -2.47 22.18 11.29
CA LEU A 531 -3.60 22.74 12.04
C LEU A 531 -3.17 23.43 13.34
N ALA A 532 -2.10 22.95 13.96
CA ALA A 532 -1.52 23.58 15.15
C ALA A 532 -0.64 24.81 14.84
N GLY A 533 -0.57 25.24 13.58
CA GLY A 533 0.22 26.38 13.15
C GLY A 533 1.69 26.06 12.85
N ALA A 534 2.08 24.80 12.86
CA ALA A 534 3.42 24.41 12.44
C ALA A 534 3.61 24.63 10.93
N GLY A 535 4.85 24.86 10.50
CA GLY A 535 5.14 25.12 9.09
C GLY A 535 4.69 26.50 8.59
N THR A 536 4.38 27.42 9.49
CA THR A 536 4.09 28.83 9.18
C THR A 536 5.34 29.72 9.27
N GLY A 537 6.54 29.13 9.25
CA GLY A 537 7.80 29.89 9.28
C GLY A 537 7.85 30.98 8.21
N PRO A 538 8.71 32.00 8.38
CA PRO A 538 8.73 33.19 7.52
C PRO A 538 8.81 32.79 6.05
N VAL A 539 7.95 33.40 5.25
CA VAL A 539 8.04 33.36 3.78
C VAL A 539 9.50 33.69 3.42
N ARG A 540 10.24 32.72 2.87
CA ARG A 540 11.56 33.03 2.32
C ARG A 540 11.34 34.05 1.19
N PRO A 541 12.12 35.14 1.13
CA PRO A 541 12.00 36.06 0.03
C PRO A 541 12.15 35.26 -1.27
N VAL A 542 11.23 35.47 -2.19
CA VAL A 542 11.37 35.01 -3.57
C VAL A 542 12.70 35.55 -4.05
N VAL A 543 13.66 34.70 -4.39
CA VAL A 543 14.82 35.11 -5.15
C VAL A 543 14.25 35.56 -6.50
N GLU A 544 14.07 36.84 -6.68
CA GLU A 544 13.83 37.41 -8.00
C GLU A 544 14.99 36.99 -8.88
N LEU A 545 14.72 36.07 -9.80
CA LEU A 545 15.58 35.83 -10.92
C LEU A 545 15.61 37.12 -11.73
N THR A 546 16.61 37.97 -11.43
CA THR A 546 16.96 39.08 -12.28
C THR A 546 17.21 38.52 -13.67
N THR A 547 16.29 38.81 -14.56
CA THR A 547 16.49 38.74 -16.00
C THR A 547 17.57 39.76 -16.38
N GLU A 548 18.82 39.36 -16.30
CA GLU A 548 19.86 40.04 -17.07
C GLU A 548 19.74 39.57 -18.53
N CYS A 549 18.95 40.35 -19.26
CA CYS A 549 19.04 40.41 -20.71
C CYS A 549 20.24 41.32 -21.03
N SER A 550 21.41 40.77 -21.28
CA SER A 550 22.53 41.51 -21.87
C SER A 550 22.71 41.07 -23.32
N ARG A 551 22.40 42.03 -24.16
CA ARG A 551 22.82 42.40 -25.53
C ARG A 551 23.57 41.35 -26.37
#